data_b5e54b82eab5bb577223a293b9e2af78
#
_entry.id   b5e54b82eab5bb577223a293b9e2af78
#
_cell.length_a   1.000
_cell.length_b   1.000
_cell.length_c   1.000
_cell.angle_alpha   90.00
_cell.angle_beta   90.00
_cell.angle_gamma   90.00
#
_symmetry.space_group_name_H-M   'P 1'
#
loop_
_entity.id
_entity.type
_entity.pdbx_description
1 polymer ?
#
loop_
_entity_poly.entity_id
_entity_poly.type
_entity_poly.pdbx_seq_one_letter_code
_entity_poly.pdbx_strand_id
1 'polypeptide(L)'
;MKAIKYLIAGVLMMGLSTSAMAQEVNYKDMLKPIETTLKAGNADPKEFAKTLKEYQKVFKKDPKALVALGNILAMNKQYDDANLVADGVIAKFKNYGDAYILKGDIYALQDNGGEAATWYGQCMTMDPKNPQGYISYSNV
;
A
#
# COMPACT_ATOMS: atom_id res chain seq x y z
N MET A 1 7.81 -15.98 -10.57
CA MET A 1 6.49 -15.39 -10.86
C MET A 1 5.34 -16.35 -10.67
N LYS A 2 5.41 -17.58 -11.19
CA LYS A 2 4.42 -18.61 -10.87
C LYS A 2 4.32 -18.89 -9.36
N ALA A 3 5.43 -18.82 -8.63
CA ALA A 3 5.47 -19.04 -7.18
C ALA A 3 4.67 -18.00 -6.37
N ILE A 4 4.63 -16.72 -6.80
CA ILE A 4 3.87 -15.67 -6.11
C ILE A 4 2.36 -15.89 -6.26
N LYS A 5 1.93 -16.25 -7.46
CA LYS A 5 0.53 -16.56 -7.77
C LYS A 5 0.00 -17.70 -6.88
N TYR A 6 0.79 -18.74 -6.71
CA TYR A 6 0.42 -19.88 -5.86
C TYR A 6 0.48 -19.56 -4.37
N LEU A 7 1.42 -18.71 -3.94
CA LEU A 7 1.52 -18.26 -2.56
C LEU A 7 0.28 -17.46 -2.14
N ILE A 8 -0.14 -16.49 -2.96
CA ILE A 8 -1.32 -15.67 -2.69
C ILE A 8 -2.59 -16.51 -2.78
N ALA A 9 -2.70 -17.37 -3.80
CA ALA A 9 -3.83 -18.29 -3.93
C ALA A 9 -3.89 -19.31 -2.80
N GLY A 10 -2.74 -19.84 -2.37
CA GLY A 10 -2.64 -20.75 -1.24
C GLY A 10 -3.08 -20.13 0.08
N VAL A 11 -2.64 -18.90 0.34
CA VAL A 11 -3.04 -18.14 1.52
C VAL A 11 -4.55 -17.81 1.49
N LEU A 12 -5.07 -17.47 0.33
CA LEU A 12 -6.50 -17.25 0.12
C LEU A 12 -7.33 -18.51 0.37
N MET A 13 -6.84 -19.66 -0.10
CA MET A 13 -7.55 -20.95 0.09
C MET A 13 -7.54 -21.41 1.55
N MET A 14 -6.44 -21.18 2.26
CA MET A 14 -6.39 -21.50 3.70
C MET A 14 -7.32 -20.62 4.52
N GLY A 15 -7.50 -19.36 4.15
CA GLY A 15 -8.43 -18.45 4.84
C GLY A 15 -9.91 -18.76 4.61
N LEU A 16 -10.24 -19.46 3.55
CA LEU A 16 -11.63 -19.80 3.21
C LEU A 16 -12.09 -21.13 3.80
N SER A 17 -11.17 -21.98 4.27
CA SER A 17 -11.51 -23.34 4.68
C SER A 17 -11.82 -23.51 6.17
N THR A 18 -11.63 -22.46 6.99
CA THR A 18 -11.88 -22.56 8.44
C THR A 18 -12.67 -21.35 8.91
N SER A 19 -13.99 -21.48 8.90
CA SER A 19 -14.92 -20.41 9.29
C SER A 19 -14.89 -20.04 10.77
N ALA A 20 -14.29 -20.85 11.63
CA ALA A 20 -14.29 -20.62 13.09
C ALA A 20 -12.91 -20.23 13.65
N MET A 21 -11.85 -20.37 12.87
CA MET A 21 -10.46 -20.12 13.27
C MET A 21 -9.68 -19.46 12.13
N ALA A 22 -10.32 -18.54 11.42
CA ALA A 22 -9.66 -17.75 10.41
C ALA A 22 -8.49 -17.01 11.07
N GLN A 23 -7.30 -17.57 10.97
CA GLN A 23 -6.08 -16.83 11.24
C GLN A 23 -6.15 -15.59 10.36
N GLU A 24 -6.16 -14.42 10.99
CA GLU A 24 -6.00 -13.17 10.26
C GLU A 24 -4.77 -13.32 9.37
N VAL A 25 -5.01 -13.25 8.05
CA VAL A 25 -3.92 -13.31 7.09
C VAL A 25 -3.03 -12.11 7.35
N ASN A 26 -1.79 -12.37 7.76
CA ASN A 26 -0.86 -11.30 8.03
C ASN A 26 -0.42 -10.66 6.70
N TYR A 27 -0.79 -9.39 6.50
CA TYR A 27 -0.44 -8.69 5.26
C TYR A 27 1.08 -8.66 5.01
N LYS A 28 1.89 -8.69 6.05
CA LYS A 28 3.36 -8.70 5.91
C LYS A 28 3.86 -9.94 5.16
N ASP A 29 3.24 -11.09 5.39
CA ASP A 29 3.60 -12.33 4.70
C ASP A 29 3.23 -12.26 3.21
N MET A 30 2.12 -11.61 2.89
CA MET A 30 1.71 -11.40 1.49
C MET A 30 2.52 -10.31 0.78
N LEU A 31 3.08 -9.34 1.51
CA LEU A 31 3.94 -8.30 0.94
C LEU A 31 5.32 -8.80 0.53
N LYS A 32 5.89 -9.74 1.27
CA LYS A 32 7.24 -10.26 0.99
C LYS A 32 7.45 -10.70 -0.45
N PRO A 33 6.61 -11.58 -1.02
CA PRO A 33 6.78 -11.98 -2.42
C PRO A 33 6.59 -10.83 -3.41
N ILE A 34 5.72 -9.88 -3.12
CA ILE A 34 5.53 -8.68 -3.95
C ILE A 34 6.81 -7.84 -3.95
N GLU A 35 7.38 -7.58 -2.79
CA GLU A 35 8.63 -6.83 -2.64
C GLU A 35 9.79 -7.52 -3.35
N THR A 36 9.90 -8.84 -3.21
CA THR A 36 10.93 -9.65 -3.87
C THR A 36 10.81 -9.52 -5.40
N THR A 37 9.59 -9.60 -5.93
CA THR A 37 9.34 -9.45 -7.37
C THR A 37 9.72 -8.06 -7.88
N LEU A 38 9.40 -7.01 -7.12
CA LEU A 38 9.77 -5.64 -7.46
C LEU A 38 11.29 -5.45 -7.49
N LYS A 39 11.99 -5.97 -6.49
CA LYS A 39 13.46 -5.86 -6.41
C LYS A 39 14.15 -6.64 -7.53
N ALA A 40 13.59 -7.76 -7.97
CA ALA A 40 14.13 -8.54 -9.08
C ALA A 40 14.01 -7.82 -10.44
N GLY A 41 13.04 -6.92 -10.60
CA GLY A 41 12.90 -6.06 -11.77
C GLY A 41 12.46 -6.77 -13.06
N ASN A 42 12.05 -8.03 -12.97
CA ASN A 42 11.69 -8.85 -14.15
C ASN A 42 10.23 -9.36 -14.09
N ALA A 43 9.36 -8.65 -13.40
CA ALA A 43 7.97 -9.03 -13.27
C ALA A 43 7.23 -8.93 -14.61
N ASP A 44 6.45 -9.96 -14.94
CA ASP A 44 5.47 -9.87 -16.03
C ASP A 44 4.40 -8.85 -15.63
N PRO A 45 4.17 -7.78 -16.45
CA PRO A 45 3.24 -6.72 -16.05
C PRO A 45 1.81 -7.19 -15.79
N LYS A 46 1.31 -8.14 -16.55
CA LYS A 46 -0.05 -8.66 -16.41
C LYS A 46 -0.21 -9.49 -15.13
N GLU A 47 0.74 -10.38 -14.88
CA GLU A 47 0.74 -11.20 -13.67
C GLU A 47 0.94 -10.33 -12.42
N PHE A 48 1.80 -9.33 -12.49
CA PHE A 48 2.02 -8.41 -11.39
C PHE A 48 0.77 -7.58 -11.08
N ALA A 49 0.12 -7.03 -12.11
CA ALA A 49 -1.15 -6.30 -11.95
C ALA A 49 -2.23 -7.16 -11.30
N LYS A 50 -2.30 -8.44 -11.68
CA LYS A 50 -3.22 -9.39 -11.08
C LYS A 50 -2.91 -9.63 -9.59
N THR A 51 -1.64 -9.79 -9.27
CA THR A 51 -1.17 -9.94 -7.87
C THR A 51 -1.56 -8.75 -7.01
N LEU A 52 -1.39 -7.52 -7.52
CA LEU A 52 -1.78 -6.31 -6.81
C LEU A 52 -3.30 -6.26 -6.57
N LYS A 53 -4.10 -6.63 -7.55
CA LYS A 53 -5.56 -6.70 -7.41
C LYS A 53 -5.98 -7.72 -6.35
N GLU A 54 -5.36 -8.89 -6.35
CA GLU A 54 -5.66 -9.93 -5.36
C GLU A 54 -5.32 -9.49 -3.94
N TYR A 55 -4.16 -8.86 -3.73
CA TYR A 55 -3.80 -8.27 -2.45
C TYR A 55 -4.82 -7.24 -1.99
N GLN A 56 -5.18 -6.30 -2.86
CA GLN A 56 -6.13 -5.25 -2.54
C GLN A 56 -7.53 -5.80 -2.25
N LYS A 57 -7.92 -6.87 -2.89
CA LYS A 57 -9.19 -7.56 -2.63
C LYS A 57 -9.21 -8.22 -1.25
N VAL A 58 -8.13 -8.89 -0.88
CA VAL A 58 -8.00 -9.54 0.43
C VAL A 58 -8.05 -8.50 1.55
N PHE A 59 -7.35 -7.38 1.39
CA PHE A 59 -7.19 -6.35 2.42
C PHE A 59 -8.06 -5.11 2.18
N LYS A 60 -9.16 -5.24 1.43
CA LYS A 60 -10.03 -4.10 1.07
C LYS A 60 -10.61 -3.33 2.26
N LYS A 61 -10.66 -3.95 3.44
CA LYS A 61 -11.17 -3.34 4.69
C LYS A 61 -10.05 -2.96 5.66
N ASP A 62 -8.81 -3.16 5.28
CA ASP A 62 -7.64 -2.90 6.13
C ASP A 62 -6.78 -1.80 5.52
N PRO A 63 -7.00 -0.53 5.90
CA PRO A 63 -6.25 0.59 5.32
C PRO A 63 -4.76 0.51 5.62
N LYS A 64 -4.36 -0.05 6.75
CA LYS A 64 -2.95 -0.25 7.11
C LYS A 64 -2.24 -1.18 6.13
N ALA A 65 -2.88 -2.29 5.78
CA ALA A 65 -2.34 -3.24 4.80
C ALA A 65 -2.24 -2.62 3.40
N LEU A 66 -3.25 -1.83 3.01
CA LEU A 66 -3.27 -1.15 1.70
C LEU A 66 -2.18 -0.08 1.61
N VAL A 67 -1.99 0.73 2.65
CA VAL A 67 -0.92 1.74 2.69
C VAL A 67 0.45 1.06 2.68
N ALA A 68 0.62 -0.06 3.37
CA ALA A 68 1.87 -0.83 3.34
C ALA A 68 2.24 -1.28 1.92
N LEU A 69 1.26 -1.72 1.12
CA LEU A 69 1.47 -2.01 -0.30
C LEU A 69 1.91 -0.76 -1.06
N GLY A 70 1.22 0.36 -0.87
CA GLY A 70 1.54 1.62 -1.52
C GLY A 70 2.96 2.09 -1.22
N ASN A 71 3.41 1.95 0.03
CA ASN A 71 4.78 2.30 0.43
C ASN A 71 5.82 1.45 -0.30
N ILE A 72 5.62 0.16 -0.40
CA ILE A 72 6.55 -0.73 -1.12
C ILE A 72 6.60 -0.38 -2.60
N LEU A 73 5.46 -0.12 -3.21
CA LEU A 73 5.38 0.32 -4.61
C LEU A 73 6.15 1.63 -4.83
N ALA A 74 5.94 2.62 -3.97
CA ALA A 74 6.61 3.93 -4.06
C ALA A 74 8.12 3.81 -3.91
N MET A 75 8.59 3.03 -2.94
CA MET A 75 10.02 2.81 -2.71
C MET A 75 10.70 2.07 -3.87
N ASN A 76 9.95 1.35 -4.67
CA ASN A 76 10.44 0.69 -5.88
C ASN A 76 10.10 1.46 -7.15
N LYS A 77 9.82 2.76 -7.03
CA LYS A 77 9.56 3.70 -8.13
C LYS A 77 8.31 3.38 -8.97
N GLN A 78 7.40 2.57 -8.44
CA GLN A 78 6.10 2.28 -9.06
C GLN A 78 5.09 3.36 -8.62
N TYR A 79 5.36 4.61 -8.98
CA TYR A 79 4.61 5.76 -8.46
C TYR A 79 3.16 5.78 -8.89
N ASP A 80 2.85 5.40 -10.13
CA ASP A 80 1.48 5.39 -10.64
C ASP A 80 0.62 4.37 -9.87
N ASP A 81 1.14 3.16 -9.70
CA ASP A 81 0.44 2.12 -8.92
C ASP A 81 0.32 2.52 -7.45
N ALA A 82 1.35 3.11 -6.86
CA ALA A 82 1.32 3.61 -5.49
C ALA A 82 0.25 4.70 -5.32
N ASN A 83 0.14 5.62 -6.28
CA ASN A 83 -0.89 6.66 -6.29
C ASN A 83 -2.29 6.08 -6.35
N LEU A 84 -2.52 5.09 -7.22
CA LEU A 84 -3.82 4.43 -7.32
C LEU A 84 -4.22 3.77 -6.00
N VAL A 85 -3.29 3.10 -5.34
CA VAL A 85 -3.53 2.49 -4.02
C VAL A 85 -3.89 3.56 -2.99
N ALA A 86 -3.11 4.63 -2.91
CA ALA A 86 -3.34 5.73 -1.98
C ALA A 86 -4.71 6.39 -2.22
N ASP A 87 -5.04 6.69 -3.47
CA ASP A 87 -6.32 7.29 -3.85
C ASP A 87 -7.50 6.40 -3.44
N GLY A 88 -7.37 5.09 -3.63
CA GLY A 88 -8.38 4.12 -3.21
C GLY A 88 -8.59 4.09 -1.69
N VAL A 89 -7.52 4.18 -0.92
CA VAL A 89 -7.60 4.26 0.55
C VAL A 89 -8.26 5.56 1.00
N ILE A 90 -7.85 6.69 0.44
CA ILE A 90 -8.41 8.01 0.76
C ILE A 90 -9.92 8.05 0.46
N ALA A 91 -10.34 7.51 -0.68
CA ALA A 91 -11.76 7.48 -1.06
C ALA A 91 -12.61 6.70 -0.06
N LYS A 92 -12.07 5.64 0.51
CA LYS A 92 -12.80 4.71 1.38
C LYS A 92 -12.62 5.01 2.86
N PHE A 93 -11.44 5.50 3.26
CA PHE A 93 -11.04 5.77 4.65
C PHE A 93 -10.55 7.22 4.76
N LYS A 94 -11.45 8.17 4.63
CA LYS A 94 -11.15 9.62 4.51
C LYS A 94 -10.32 10.20 5.64
N ASN A 95 -10.41 9.63 6.84
CA ASN A 95 -9.71 10.12 8.03
C ASN A 95 -8.47 9.30 8.38
N TYR A 96 -8.04 8.43 7.48
CA TYR A 96 -6.83 7.63 7.68
C TYR A 96 -5.60 8.40 7.18
N GLY A 97 -4.93 9.09 8.10
CA GLY A 97 -3.85 10.03 7.81
C GLY A 97 -2.68 9.44 7.04
N ASP A 98 -2.33 8.18 7.31
CA ASP A 98 -1.19 7.52 6.65
C ASP A 98 -1.36 7.41 5.13
N ALA A 99 -2.58 7.40 4.61
CA ALA A 99 -2.81 7.44 3.16
C ALA A 99 -2.41 8.78 2.53
N TYR A 100 -2.63 9.88 3.25
CA TYR A 100 -2.18 11.21 2.83
C TYR A 100 -0.65 11.34 2.94
N ILE A 101 -0.06 10.74 3.97
CA ILE A 101 1.40 10.64 4.08
C ILE A 101 1.97 9.90 2.88
N LEU A 102 1.39 8.76 2.52
CA LEU A 102 1.82 8.01 1.34
C LEU A 102 1.78 8.87 0.07
N LYS A 103 0.72 9.65 -0.14
CA LYS A 103 0.65 10.58 -1.28
C LYS A 103 1.79 11.59 -1.24
N GLY A 104 2.05 12.18 -0.08
CA GLY A 104 3.17 13.10 0.11
C GLY A 104 4.52 12.46 -0.17
N ASP A 105 4.74 11.27 0.35
CA ASP A 105 5.99 10.52 0.15
C ASP A 105 6.23 10.20 -1.33
N ILE A 106 5.18 9.84 -2.08
CA ILE A 106 5.27 9.61 -3.52
C ILE A 106 5.79 10.86 -4.25
N TYR A 107 5.31 12.05 -3.88
CA TYR A 107 5.80 13.29 -4.47
C TYR A 107 7.21 13.66 -4.00
N ALA A 108 7.49 13.45 -2.71
CA ALA A 108 8.82 13.70 -2.16
C ALA A 108 9.90 12.83 -2.84
N LEU A 109 9.59 11.57 -3.11
CA LEU A 109 10.49 10.65 -3.83
C LEU A 109 10.75 11.09 -5.28
N GLN A 110 9.92 11.95 -5.83
CA GLN A 110 10.05 12.53 -7.16
C GLN A 110 10.60 13.96 -7.13
N ASP A 111 11.21 14.36 -6.02
CA ASP A 111 11.77 15.70 -5.78
C ASP A 111 10.73 16.84 -5.91
N ASN A 112 9.45 16.52 -5.68
CA ASN A 112 8.36 17.50 -5.73
C ASN A 112 7.91 17.85 -4.29
N GLY A 113 8.71 18.65 -3.61
CA GLY A 113 8.47 19.05 -2.22
C GLY A 113 7.19 19.88 -2.03
N GLY A 114 6.81 20.68 -3.03
CA GLY A 114 5.60 21.49 -2.96
C GLY A 114 4.33 20.66 -2.87
N GLU A 115 4.20 19.68 -3.76
CA GLU A 115 3.08 18.73 -3.72
C GLU A 115 3.13 17.84 -2.49
N ALA A 116 4.33 17.39 -2.11
CA ALA A 116 4.51 16.61 -0.88
C ALA A 116 3.98 17.37 0.34
N ALA A 117 4.34 18.64 0.50
CA ALA A 117 3.87 19.48 1.60
C ALA A 117 2.34 19.62 1.60
N THR A 118 1.74 19.76 0.42
CA THR A 118 0.27 19.84 0.28
C THR A 118 -0.41 18.59 0.86
N TRP A 119 0.10 17.41 0.51
CA TRP A 119 -0.47 16.15 0.99
C TRP A 119 -0.22 15.90 2.48
N TYR A 120 0.95 16.26 2.99
CA TYR A 120 1.22 16.20 4.43
C TYR A 120 0.28 17.16 5.19
N GLY A 121 0.02 18.35 4.63
CA GLY A 121 -0.98 19.27 5.16
C GLY A 121 -2.38 18.69 5.21
N GLN A 122 -2.77 17.92 4.19
CA GLN A 122 -4.04 17.20 4.19
C GLN A 122 -4.12 16.17 5.32
N CYS A 123 -3.03 15.46 5.61
CA CYS A 123 -2.97 14.56 6.76
C CYS A 123 -3.25 15.32 8.07
N MET A 124 -2.65 16.49 8.24
CA MET A 124 -2.84 17.32 9.43
C MET A 124 -4.31 17.77 9.59
N THR A 125 -4.99 17.98 8.49
CA THR A 125 -6.41 18.39 8.48
C THR A 125 -7.35 17.21 8.74
N MET A 126 -7.13 16.09 8.05
CA MET A 126 -8.04 14.93 8.06
C MET A 126 -7.83 14.00 9.25
N ASP A 127 -6.61 13.96 9.77
CA ASP A 127 -6.21 13.11 10.90
C ASP A 127 -5.26 13.88 11.83
N PRO A 128 -5.77 14.92 12.52
CA PRO A 128 -4.92 15.84 13.30
C PRO A 128 -4.19 15.19 14.48
N LYS A 129 -4.62 14.02 14.91
CA LYS A 129 -3.96 13.26 15.97
C LYS A 129 -2.80 12.40 15.49
N ASN A 130 -2.64 12.27 14.17
CA ASN A 130 -1.52 11.54 13.59
C ASN A 130 -0.28 12.43 13.57
N PRO A 131 0.73 12.16 14.40
CA PRO A 131 1.91 13.04 14.49
C PRO A 131 2.75 13.03 13.23
N GLN A 132 2.64 11.99 12.41
CA GLN A 132 3.46 11.85 11.21
C GLN A 132 3.18 12.95 10.19
N GLY A 133 1.95 13.47 10.11
CA GLY A 133 1.62 14.60 9.25
C GLY A 133 2.48 15.82 9.53
N TYR A 134 2.63 16.17 10.81
CA TYR A 134 3.44 17.31 11.26
C TYR A 134 4.93 17.07 11.02
N ILE A 135 5.41 15.86 11.33
CA ILE A 135 6.81 15.48 11.15
C ILE A 135 7.20 15.54 9.68
N SER A 136 6.42 14.92 8.81
CA SER A 136 6.71 14.88 7.37
C SER A 136 6.62 16.27 6.75
N TYR A 137 5.64 17.07 7.16
CA TYR A 137 5.50 18.46 6.70
C TYR A 137 6.74 19.30 7.05
N SER A 138 7.29 19.13 8.25
CA SER A 138 8.44 19.90 8.69
C SER A 138 9.75 19.53 7.97
N ASN A 139 9.78 18.38 7.31
CA ASN A 139 10.96 17.86 6.61
C ASN A 139 11.01 18.19 5.11
N VAL A 140 10.03 18.90 4.59
CA VAL A 140 9.99 19.28 3.17
C VAL A 140 10.24 20.76 2.94
#